data_7fd641c5ab7a5241930591110fa4657c
#
_entry.id   7fd641c5ab7a5241930591110fa4657c
#
_cell.length_a   1.000
_cell.length_b   1.000
_cell.length_c   1.000
_cell.angle_alpha   90.00
_cell.angle_beta   90.00
_cell.angle_gamma   90.00
#
_symmetry.space_group_name_H-M   'P 1'
#
loop_
_entity.id
_entity.type
_entity.pdbx_description
1 polymer ?
#
loop_
_entity_poly.entity_id
_entity_poly.type
_entity_poly.pdbx_seq_one_letter_code
_entity_poly.pdbx_strand_id
1 'polypeptide(L)'
;FNFPLFFLQSLIKKLIPSNPCVLVDDGKGEPLVLQMNDSAKALGVRKDMPLALVERLGGITILERNKEIEKKEADSLLLWAGKFSPLVVDKFPDGLLVEVKGSLKLFGGQEKLIKKMSDDLDDLGYKFAFATGATPLLAEIGAKKRRKEDVSNRFTSKEINTVPVSMFSFLPKQLELLKKMGVRTLGDYKKLPRKGLAERFGKDALQQFDRLYGYEPDPQ
;
A
#
# COMPACT_ATOMS: atom_id res chain seq x y z
N PHE A 1 3.16 5.34 4.86
CA PHE A 1 2.19 4.45 5.54
C PHE A 1 1.29 3.80 4.51
N ASN A 2 1.01 2.51 4.69
CA ASN A 2 0.07 1.73 3.90
C ASN A 2 -1.02 1.16 4.82
N PHE A 3 -2.27 1.24 4.41
CA PHE A 3 -3.43 0.79 5.17
C PHE A 3 -4.12 -0.39 4.44
N PRO A 4 -3.67 -1.63 4.66
CA PRO A 4 -4.12 -2.79 3.88
C PRO A 4 -5.60 -3.13 4.05
N LEU A 5 -6.24 -2.61 5.08
CA LEU A 5 -7.66 -2.80 5.36
C LEU A 5 -8.43 -1.47 5.42
N PHE A 6 -7.98 -0.45 4.69
CA PHE A 6 -8.55 0.91 4.77
C PHE A 6 -10.07 0.93 4.61
N PHE A 7 -10.60 0.32 3.58
CA PHE A 7 -12.05 0.32 3.33
C PHE A 7 -12.85 -0.33 4.46
N LEU A 8 -12.37 -1.46 4.98
CA LEU A 8 -13.01 -2.15 6.07
C LEU A 8 -12.92 -1.33 7.37
N GLN A 9 -11.76 -0.73 7.65
CA GLN A 9 -11.53 0.09 8.85
C GLN A 9 -12.33 1.39 8.84
N SER A 10 -12.56 2.01 7.68
CA SER A 10 -13.37 3.22 7.58
C SER A 10 -14.80 3.01 8.07
N LEU A 11 -15.39 1.84 7.78
CA LEU A 11 -16.75 1.51 8.19
C LEU A 11 -16.90 1.13 9.67
N ILE A 12 -15.97 0.34 10.19
CA ILE A 12 -16.05 -0.21 11.56
C ILE A 12 -15.27 0.59 12.60
N LYS A 13 -14.93 1.86 12.29
CA LYS A 13 -14.30 2.82 13.20
C LYS A 13 -13.23 2.16 14.11
N LYS A 14 -12.19 1.58 13.46
CA LYS A 14 -10.95 1.13 14.10
C LYS A 14 -10.95 -0.28 14.72
N LEU A 15 -12.07 -0.86 15.04
CA LEU A 15 -12.13 -2.22 15.58
C LEU A 15 -12.51 -3.19 14.47
N ILE A 16 -11.51 -3.83 13.86
CA ILE A 16 -11.79 -4.95 12.97
C ILE A 16 -12.29 -6.10 13.84
N PRO A 17 -13.55 -6.57 13.63
CA PRO A 17 -14.09 -7.65 14.43
C PRO A 17 -13.18 -8.87 14.39
N SER A 18 -13.06 -9.59 15.51
CA SER A 18 -12.45 -10.92 15.54
C SER A 18 -13.30 -11.93 14.74
N ASN A 19 -14.61 -11.69 14.65
CA ASN A 19 -15.52 -12.48 13.84
C ASN A 19 -15.23 -12.30 12.35
N PRO A 20 -15.46 -13.35 11.52
CA PRO A 20 -15.29 -13.26 10.07
C PRO A 20 -16.11 -12.11 9.48
N CYS A 21 -15.47 -11.21 8.75
CA CYS A 21 -16.15 -10.12 8.07
C CYS A 21 -15.54 -9.83 6.70
N VAL A 22 -16.39 -9.42 5.79
CA VAL A 22 -16.04 -9.02 4.42
C VAL A 22 -16.65 -7.68 4.09
N LEU A 23 -15.97 -6.94 3.24
CA LEU A 23 -16.50 -5.77 2.57
C LEU A 23 -16.75 -6.12 1.12
N VAL A 24 -17.94 -5.84 0.63
CA VAL A 24 -18.31 -6.01 -0.77
C VAL A 24 -18.42 -4.67 -1.48
N ASP A 25 -18.14 -4.66 -2.78
CA ASP A 25 -18.34 -3.48 -3.61
C ASP A 25 -19.82 -3.41 -4.06
N ASP A 26 -20.36 -2.18 -4.11
CA ASP A 26 -21.71 -1.86 -4.58
C ASP A 26 -21.79 -1.68 -6.11
N GLY A 27 -20.81 -2.20 -6.86
CA GLY A 27 -20.66 -2.08 -8.30
C GLY A 27 -21.87 -2.56 -9.10
N LYS A 28 -21.99 -2.13 -10.37
CA LYS A 28 -23.02 -2.63 -11.29
C LYS A 28 -22.75 -4.09 -11.62
N GLY A 29 -23.49 -5.00 -11.00
CA GLY A 29 -23.38 -6.44 -11.24
C GLY A 29 -23.45 -7.25 -9.95
N GLU A 30 -22.98 -8.49 -9.99
CA GLU A 30 -22.86 -9.33 -8.80
C GLU A 30 -21.82 -8.73 -7.84
N PRO A 31 -22.18 -8.48 -6.55
CA PRO A 31 -21.24 -7.94 -5.58
C PRO A 31 -20.06 -8.89 -5.36
N LEU A 32 -18.84 -8.32 -5.38
CA LEU A 32 -17.59 -9.05 -5.17
C LEU A 32 -16.92 -8.63 -3.87
N VAL A 33 -16.21 -9.56 -3.25
CA VAL A 33 -15.42 -9.28 -2.05
C VAL A 33 -14.28 -8.33 -2.39
N LEU A 34 -14.31 -7.13 -1.84
CA LEU A 34 -13.27 -6.11 -1.99
C LEU A 34 -12.15 -6.26 -0.94
N GLN A 35 -12.55 -6.41 0.33
CA GLN A 35 -11.63 -6.65 1.46
C GLN A 35 -12.24 -7.65 2.45
N MET A 36 -11.39 -8.28 3.25
CA MET A 36 -11.77 -9.22 4.29
C MET A 36 -10.75 -9.21 5.43
N ASN A 37 -11.20 -9.57 6.64
CA ASN A 37 -10.29 -9.78 7.76
C ASN A 37 -9.65 -11.18 7.73
N ASP A 38 -8.70 -11.42 8.63
CA ASP A 38 -7.96 -12.69 8.66
C ASP A 38 -8.85 -13.88 9.03
N SER A 39 -9.88 -13.67 9.85
CA SER A 39 -10.86 -14.68 10.21
C SER A 39 -11.68 -15.15 9.01
N ALA A 40 -12.11 -14.22 8.14
CA ALA A 40 -12.79 -14.57 6.89
C ALA A 40 -11.86 -15.27 5.89
N LYS A 41 -10.58 -14.85 5.81
CA LYS A 41 -9.56 -15.56 5.01
C LYS A 41 -9.37 -17.00 5.46
N ALA A 42 -9.36 -17.25 6.77
CA ALA A 42 -9.23 -18.60 7.33
C ALA A 42 -10.40 -19.50 6.93
N LEU A 43 -11.59 -18.95 6.69
CA LEU A 43 -12.76 -19.67 6.15
C LEU A 43 -12.70 -19.88 4.62
N GLY A 44 -11.63 -19.45 3.96
CA GLY A 44 -11.43 -19.62 2.52
C GLY A 44 -11.95 -18.47 1.66
N VAL A 45 -12.38 -17.34 2.24
CA VAL A 45 -12.76 -16.14 1.49
C VAL A 45 -11.55 -15.54 0.79
N ARG A 46 -11.73 -15.10 -0.44
CA ARG A 46 -10.70 -14.46 -1.26
C ARG A 46 -11.22 -13.16 -1.87
N LYS A 47 -10.30 -12.27 -2.20
CA LYS A 47 -10.64 -11.07 -2.98
C LYS A 47 -11.27 -11.47 -4.32
N ASP A 48 -12.19 -10.65 -4.79
CA ASP A 48 -12.97 -10.84 -6.02
C ASP A 48 -13.87 -12.11 -6.01
N MET A 49 -14.08 -12.73 -4.83
CA MET A 49 -15.04 -13.83 -4.68
C MET A 49 -16.48 -13.28 -4.76
N PRO A 50 -17.38 -13.89 -5.54
CA PRO A 50 -18.80 -13.52 -5.58
C PRO A 50 -19.46 -13.61 -4.20
N LEU A 51 -20.32 -12.64 -3.87
CA LEU A 51 -21.04 -12.61 -2.60
C LEU A 51 -21.84 -13.88 -2.34
N ALA A 52 -22.51 -14.42 -3.37
CA ALA A 52 -23.27 -15.66 -3.27
C ALA A 52 -22.44 -16.86 -2.77
N LEU A 53 -21.14 -16.89 -3.06
CA LEU A 53 -20.25 -17.93 -2.52
C LEU A 53 -19.90 -17.68 -1.05
N VAL A 54 -19.76 -16.41 -0.64
CA VAL A 54 -19.49 -16.03 0.76
C VAL A 54 -20.69 -16.39 1.64
N GLU A 55 -21.91 -16.13 1.18
CA GLU A 55 -23.14 -16.47 1.89
C GLU A 55 -23.29 -17.98 2.16
N ARG A 56 -22.83 -18.80 1.21
CA ARG A 56 -22.84 -20.28 1.38
C ARG A 56 -21.87 -20.77 2.47
N LEU A 57 -20.81 -20.01 2.76
CA LEU A 57 -19.89 -20.37 3.84
C LEU A 57 -20.53 -20.16 5.22
N GLY A 58 -21.48 -19.21 5.34
CA GLY A 58 -22.19 -18.90 6.57
C GLY A 58 -21.30 -18.25 7.66
N GLY A 59 -21.95 -17.60 8.62
CA GLY A 59 -21.25 -17.04 9.78
C GLY A 59 -20.31 -15.86 9.49
N ILE A 60 -20.43 -15.22 8.33
CA ILE A 60 -19.60 -14.11 7.89
C ILE A 60 -20.45 -12.83 7.89
N THR A 61 -19.96 -11.79 8.57
CA THR A 61 -20.57 -10.45 8.53
C THR A 61 -20.25 -9.80 7.19
N ILE A 62 -21.29 -9.41 6.45
CA ILE A 62 -21.16 -8.73 5.17
C ILE A 62 -21.38 -7.25 5.39
N LEU A 63 -20.46 -6.43 4.92
CA LEU A 63 -20.51 -4.98 4.95
C LEU A 63 -20.50 -4.45 3.53
N GLU A 64 -21.31 -3.43 3.27
CA GLU A 64 -21.33 -2.73 2.00
C GLU A 64 -20.40 -1.53 2.03
N ARG A 65 -19.78 -1.24 0.91
CA ARG A 65 -18.87 -0.11 0.75
C ARG A 65 -19.61 1.23 0.87
N ASN A 66 -19.00 2.20 1.54
CA ASN A 66 -19.51 3.57 1.64
C ASN A 66 -18.40 4.59 1.29
N LYS A 67 -18.44 5.11 0.08
CA LYS A 67 -17.43 6.03 -0.46
C LYS A 67 -17.36 7.37 0.29
N GLU A 68 -18.47 7.85 0.86
CA GLU A 68 -18.48 9.09 1.64
C GLU A 68 -17.76 8.92 2.97
N ILE A 69 -17.99 7.79 3.65
CA ILE A 69 -17.28 7.44 4.89
C ILE A 69 -15.79 7.26 4.60
N GLU A 70 -15.43 6.56 3.54
CA GLU A 70 -14.05 6.36 3.11
C GLU A 70 -13.33 7.70 2.88
N LYS A 71 -13.99 8.63 2.18
CA LYS A 71 -13.44 9.96 1.94
C LYS A 71 -13.21 10.73 3.24
N LYS A 72 -14.20 10.77 4.12
CA LYS A 72 -14.07 11.44 5.44
C LYS A 72 -12.92 10.85 6.25
N GLU A 73 -12.75 9.54 6.19
CA GLU A 73 -11.69 8.86 6.92
C GLU A 73 -10.31 9.14 6.31
N ALA A 74 -10.19 9.16 4.98
CA ALA A 74 -8.98 9.57 4.28
C ALA A 74 -8.60 11.01 4.63
N ASP A 75 -9.55 11.95 4.57
CA ASP A 75 -9.35 13.36 4.94
C ASP A 75 -8.87 13.49 6.40
N SER A 76 -9.44 12.70 7.32
CA SER A 76 -9.03 12.67 8.73
C SER A 76 -7.60 12.18 8.92
N LEU A 77 -7.18 11.17 8.17
CA LEU A 77 -5.81 10.65 8.20
C LEU A 77 -4.82 11.62 7.55
N LEU A 78 -5.21 12.32 6.50
CA LEU A 78 -4.38 13.38 5.90
C LEU A 78 -4.18 14.56 6.87
N LEU A 79 -5.24 15.00 7.56
CA LEU A 79 -5.15 16.03 8.61
C LEU A 79 -4.28 15.56 9.78
N TRP A 80 -4.40 14.29 10.21
CA TRP A 80 -3.53 13.72 11.23
C TRP A 80 -2.06 13.76 10.79
N ALA A 81 -1.75 13.34 9.55
CA ALA A 81 -0.39 13.37 9.02
C ALA A 81 0.17 14.80 8.91
N GLY A 82 -0.69 15.78 8.62
CA GLY A 82 -0.35 17.20 8.58
C GLY A 82 0.21 17.77 9.90
N LYS A 83 -0.05 17.13 11.04
CA LYS A 83 0.55 17.49 12.34
C LYS A 83 2.06 17.25 12.37
N PHE A 84 2.58 16.38 11.53
CA PHE A 84 3.98 15.97 11.49
C PHE A 84 4.76 16.60 10.35
N SER A 85 4.11 16.94 9.25
CA SER A 85 4.73 17.61 8.10
C SER A 85 3.69 18.32 7.25
N PRO A 86 4.03 19.50 6.69
CA PRO A 86 3.16 20.17 5.73
C PRO A 86 3.10 19.47 4.36
N LEU A 87 4.05 18.56 4.09
CA LEU A 87 4.13 17.84 2.83
C LEU A 87 3.60 16.41 3.00
N VAL A 88 2.30 16.27 2.77
CA VAL A 88 1.57 15.00 2.82
C VAL A 88 0.95 14.75 1.45
N VAL A 89 1.14 13.55 0.92
CA VAL A 89 0.56 13.15 -0.37
C VAL A 89 -0.48 12.06 -0.15
N ASP A 90 -1.67 12.31 -0.68
CA ASP A 90 -2.76 11.34 -0.70
C ASP A 90 -2.45 10.21 -1.70
N LYS A 91 -2.47 8.99 -1.20
CA LYS A 91 -2.35 7.73 -1.95
C LYS A 91 -3.49 6.76 -1.62
N PHE A 92 -4.58 7.27 -1.03
CA PHE A 92 -5.70 6.41 -0.70
C PHE A 92 -6.35 5.78 -1.95
N PRO A 93 -6.80 4.54 -1.88
CA PRO A 93 -6.96 3.73 -0.64
C PRO A 93 -5.69 3.04 -0.14
N ASP A 94 -4.59 3.09 -0.88
CA ASP A 94 -3.36 2.36 -0.53
C ASP A 94 -2.66 2.94 0.70
N GLY A 95 -2.79 4.26 0.93
CA GLY A 95 -2.16 4.90 2.07
C GLY A 95 -1.88 6.39 1.89
N LEU A 96 -0.81 6.87 2.52
CA LEU A 96 -0.33 8.24 2.40
C LEU A 96 1.21 8.29 2.46
N LEU A 97 1.79 9.32 1.86
CA LEU A 97 3.21 9.63 1.96
C LEU A 97 3.40 10.92 2.77
N VAL A 98 4.42 10.94 3.60
CA VAL A 98 4.78 12.10 4.42
C VAL A 98 6.27 12.39 4.23
N GLU A 99 6.60 13.61 3.81
CA GLU A 99 7.99 14.07 3.79
C GLU A 99 8.37 14.46 5.22
N VAL A 100 9.38 13.81 5.79
CA VAL A 100 9.71 14.01 7.21
C VAL A 100 11.03 14.74 7.45
N LYS A 101 11.85 14.97 6.42
CA LYS A 101 13.19 15.57 6.57
C LYS A 101 13.14 16.93 7.23
N GLY A 102 12.19 17.78 6.84
CA GLY A 102 12.01 19.11 7.41
C GLY A 102 11.61 19.11 8.89
N SER A 103 10.94 18.05 9.34
CA SER A 103 10.37 17.94 10.68
C SER A 103 11.29 17.22 11.69
N LEU A 104 12.36 16.57 11.24
CA LEU A 104 13.20 15.73 12.10
C LEU A 104 13.74 16.45 13.34
N LYS A 105 14.18 17.72 13.21
CA LYS A 105 14.69 18.50 14.34
C LYS A 105 13.63 18.76 15.40
N LEU A 106 12.39 19.05 14.96
CA LEU A 106 11.27 19.34 15.86
C LEU A 106 10.91 18.14 16.72
N PHE A 107 10.97 16.93 16.16
CA PHE A 107 10.59 15.69 16.84
C PHE A 107 11.76 14.94 17.48
N GLY A 108 12.99 15.49 17.43
CA GLY A 108 14.19 14.87 18.03
C GLY A 108 14.72 13.67 17.26
N GLY A 109 14.54 13.66 15.94
CA GLY A 109 15.07 12.66 15.01
C GLY A 109 14.01 11.74 14.41
N GLN A 110 14.44 10.98 13.40
CA GLN A 110 13.55 10.12 12.61
C GLN A 110 12.87 9.03 13.46
N GLU A 111 13.62 8.39 14.34
CA GLU A 111 13.08 7.28 15.15
C GLU A 111 11.96 7.75 16.08
N LYS A 112 12.16 8.90 16.76
CA LYS A 112 11.15 9.46 17.66
C LYS A 112 9.90 9.91 16.91
N LEU A 113 10.09 10.55 15.76
CA LEU A 113 8.99 10.98 14.90
C LEU A 113 8.14 9.78 14.46
N ILE A 114 8.80 8.75 13.91
CA ILE A 114 8.10 7.55 13.42
C ILE A 114 7.43 6.80 14.56
N LYS A 115 8.12 6.68 15.71
CA LYS A 115 7.52 6.06 16.88
C LYS A 115 6.22 6.80 17.28
N LYS A 116 6.27 8.13 17.37
CA LYS A 116 5.08 8.93 17.70
C LYS A 116 3.96 8.74 16.68
N MET A 117 4.27 8.77 15.39
CA MET A 117 3.27 8.53 14.34
C MET A 117 2.66 7.13 14.44
N SER A 118 3.47 6.12 14.76
CA SER A 118 2.99 4.75 14.90
C SER A 118 2.13 4.58 16.15
N ASP A 119 2.55 5.13 17.28
CA ASP A 119 1.80 5.10 18.54
C ASP A 119 0.42 5.79 18.35
N ASP A 120 0.38 6.96 17.68
CA ASP A 120 -0.87 7.66 17.39
C ASP A 120 -1.83 6.81 16.53
N LEU A 121 -1.32 6.10 15.50
CA LEU A 121 -2.15 5.23 14.65
C LEU A 121 -2.62 3.98 15.39
N ASP A 122 -1.81 3.44 16.30
CA ASP A 122 -2.18 2.33 17.16
C ASP A 122 -3.28 2.72 18.15
N ASP A 123 -3.13 3.88 18.80
CA ASP A 123 -4.16 4.44 19.71
C ASP A 123 -5.47 4.73 18.96
N LEU A 124 -5.34 5.11 17.69
CA LEU A 124 -6.48 5.26 16.79
C LEU A 124 -7.03 3.92 16.28
N GLY A 125 -6.38 2.79 16.55
CA GLY A 125 -6.83 1.44 16.22
C GLY A 125 -6.63 1.04 14.76
N TYR A 126 -5.76 1.74 14.00
CA TYR A 126 -5.48 1.36 12.61
C TYR A 126 -4.54 0.17 12.50
N LYS A 127 -4.85 -0.74 11.58
CA LYS A 127 -3.86 -1.68 11.03
C LYS A 127 -3.12 -1.02 9.89
N PHE A 128 -1.83 -0.86 10.02
CA PHE A 128 -0.99 -0.21 9.03
C PHE A 128 0.37 -0.90 8.92
N ALA A 129 1.03 -0.66 7.81
CA ALA A 129 2.45 -0.92 7.63
C ALA A 129 3.12 0.38 7.19
N PHE A 130 4.40 0.53 7.46
CA PHE A 130 5.13 1.71 7.00
C PHE A 130 6.58 1.38 6.65
N ALA A 131 7.17 2.23 5.83
CA ALA A 131 8.60 2.23 5.56
C ALA A 131 9.08 3.66 5.33
N THR A 132 10.38 3.88 5.55
CA THR A 132 11.07 5.09 5.13
C THR A 132 11.97 4.78 3.94
N GLY A 133 12.06 5.69 2.99
CA GLY A 133 12.88 5.55 1.80
C GLY A 133 13.49 6.88 1.39
N ALA A 134 14.56 6.82 0.58
CA ALA A 134 15.19 8.00 0.03
C ALA A 134 14.33 8.67 -1.06
N THR A 135 13.40 7.93 -1.65
CA THR A 135 12.43 8.42 -2.63
C THR A 135 11.02 8.04 -2.21
N PRO A 136 9.98 8.80 -2.63
CA PRO A 136 8.58 8.47 -2.38
C PRO A 136 8.21 7.04 -2.83
N LEU A 137 8.56 6.66 -4.05
CA LEU A 137 8.30 5.31 -4.59
C LEU A 137 8.99 4.21 -3.79
N LEU A 138 10.22 4.45 -3.30
CA LEU A 138 10.92 3.50 -2.46
C LEU A 138 10.20 3.28 -1.13
N ALA A 139 9.74 4.35 -0.50
CA ALA A 139 8.98 4.29 0.74
C ALA A 139 7.62 3.58 0.55
N GLU A 140 6.91 3.87 -0.54
CA GLU A 140 5.63 3.24 -0.87
C GLU A 140 5.77 1.73 -1.07
N ILE A 141 6.72 1.27 -1.89
CA ILE A 141 6.97 -0.16 -2.12
C ILE A 141 7.42 -0.83 -0.81
N GLY A 142 8.28 -0.16 -0.04
CA GLY A 142 8.71 -0.65 1.26
C GLY A 142 7.54 -0.87 2.22
N ALA A 143 6.61 0.08 2.30
CA ALA A 143 5.43 -0.04 3.15
C ALA A 143 4.48 -1.16 2.70
N LYS A 144 4.32 -1.37 1.38
CA LYS A 144 3.51 -2.48 0.83
C LYS A 144 4.14 -3.87 1.07
N LYS A 145 5.47 -3.95 1.09
CA LYS A 145 6.21 -5.20 1.29
C LYS A 145 6.30 -5.60 2.77
N ARG A 146 6.35 -4.64 3.67
CA ARG A 146 6.63 -4.87 5.09
C ARG A 146 5.37 -5.20 5.88
N ARG A 147 5.60 -5.90 7.00
CA ARG A 147 4.64 -6.03 8.10
C ARG A 147 5.01 -5.03 9.19
N LYS A 148 4.06 -4.70 10.05
CA LYS A 148 4.25 -3.76 11.18
C LYS A 148 5.41 -4.17 12.11
N GLU A 149 5.63 -5.47 12.25
CA GLU A 149 6.64 -6.05 13.17
C GLU A 149 8.08 -5.98 12.64
N ASP A 150 8.29 -5.50 11.41
CA ASP A 150 9.64 -5.40 10.82
C ASP A 150 10.46 -4.33 11.55
N VAL A 151 11.52 -4.75 12.24
CA VAL A 151 12.35 -3.93 13.15
C VAL A 151 13.06 -2.78 12.43
N SER A 152 13.40 -2.92 11.15
CA SER A 152 14.06 -1.88 10.36
C SER A 152 13.07 -1.19 9.43
N ASN A 153 12.71 0.06 9.75
CA ASN A 153 11.76 0.84 8.95
C ASN A 153 12.38 1.48 7.69
N ARG A 154 13.70 1.43 7.54
CA ARG A 154 14.39 1.98 6.38
C ARG A 154 14.46 0.95 5.26
N PHE A 155 13.72 1.22 4.18
CA PHE A 155 13.76 0.39 2.99
C PHE A 155 14.88 0.87 2.06
N THR A 156 15.81 -0.01 1.75
CA THR A 156 17.05 0.33 1.03
C THR A 156 17.00 -0.09 -0.44
N SER A 157 17.86 0.51 -1.26
CA SER A 157 18.02 0.11 -2.65
C SER A 157 18.53 -1.33 -2.84
N LYS A 158 19.11 -1.95 -1.80
CA LYS A 158 19.46 -3.38 -1.84
C LYS A 158 18.21 -4.26 -1.71
N GLU A 159 17.33 -3.90 -0.79
CA GLU A 159 16.06 -4.63 -0.57
C GLU A 159 15.13 -4.54 -1.77
N ILE A 160 15.14 -3.40 -2.47
CA ILE A 160 14.32 -3.21 -3.67
C ILE A 160 14.67 -4.21 -4.78
N ASN A 161 15.92 -4.63 -4.87
CA ASN A 161 16.33 -5.63 -5.87
C ASN A 161 15.63 -6.98 -5.67
N THR A 162 15.12 -7.26 -4.47
CA THR A 162 14.38 -8.50 -4.16
C THR A 162 12.87 -8.36 -4.33
N VAL A 163 12.38 -7.16 -4.65
CA VAL A 163 10.95 -6.90 -4.82
C VAL A 163 10.46 -7.53 -6.12
N PRO A 164 9.35 -8.30 -6.09
CA PRO A 164 8.74 -8.81 -7.30
C PRO A 164 8.32 -7.68 -8.24
N VAL A 165 8.52 -7.85 -9.55
CA VAL A 165 8.11 -6.86 -10.57
C VAL A 165 6.60 -6.57 -10.54
N SER A 166 5.79 -7.50 -10.04
CA SER A 166 4.34 -7.33 -9.88
C SER A 166 3.93 -6.28 -8.84
N MET A 167 4.85 -5.87 -7.96
CA MET A 167 4.63 -4.78 -7.00
C MET A 167 4.93 -3.40 -7.56
N PHE A 168 5.46 -3.32 -8.76
CA PHE A 168 5.72 -2.07 -9.47
C PHE A 168 4.60 -1.78 -10.48
N SER A 169 4.42 -0.52 -10.85
CA SER A 169 3.31 -0.04 -11.69
C SER A 169 3.47 -0.42 -13.17
N PHE A 170 3.73 -1.69 -13.48
CA PHE A 170 3.73 -2.21 -14.84
C PHE A 170 2.31 -2.55 -15.30
N LEU A 171 2.03 -2.32 -16.57
CA LEU A 171 0.79 -2.77 -17.21
C LEU A 171 0.74 -4.32 -17.27
N PRO A 172 -0.44 -4.95 -17.26
CA PRO A 172 -0.57 -6.41 -17.30
C PRO A 172 0.22 -7.05 -18.45
N LYS A 173 0.16 -6.48 -19.65
CA LYS A 173 0.95 -6.96 -20.81
C LYS A 173 2.46 -6.88 -20.59
N GLN A 174 2.93 -5.85 -19.89
CA GLN A 174 4.34 -5.68 -19.54
C GLN A 174 4.78 -6.74 -18.52
N LEU A 175 3.94 -7.05 -17.53
CA LEU A 175 4.20 -8.10 -16.53
C LEU A 175 4.28 -9.49 -17.19
N GLU A 176 3.40 -9.78 -18.14
CA GLU A 176 3.47 -11.04 -18.91
C GLU A 176 4.77 -11.15 -19.73
N LEU A 177 5.18 -10.05 -20.36
CA LEU A 177 6.44 -10.00 -21.12
C LEU A 177 7.64 -10.24 -20.21
N LEU A 178 7.69 -9.56 -19.05
CA LEU A 178 8.74 -9.76 -18.05
C LEU A 178 8.78 -11.21 -17.56
N LYS A 179 7.63 -11.82 -17.31
CA LYS A 179 7.51 -13.22 -16.93
C LYS A 179 8.09 -14.16 -17.99
N LYS A 180 7.77 -13.92 -19.28
CA LYS A 180 8.31 -14.70 -20.42
C LYS A 180 9.83 -14.55 -20.55
N MET A 181 10.37 -13.38 -20.20
CA MET A 181 11.81 -13.11 -20.18
C MET A 181 12.53 -13.65 -18.94
N GLY A 182 11.83 -14.29 -18.00
CA GLY A 182 12.39 -14.79 -16.76
C GLY A 182 12.70 -13.70 -15.71
N VAL A 183 12.24 -12.47 -15.93
CA VAL A 183 12.43 -11.32 -15.01
C VAL A 183 11.38 -11.39 -13.91
N ARG A 184 11.82 -11.66 -12.69
CA ARG A 184 10.94 -11.86 -11.53
C ARG A 184 11.00 -10.71 -10.55
N THR A 185 12.15 -10.07 -10.43
CA THR A 185 12.42 -9.02 -9.44
C THR A 185 12.82 -7.71 -10.11
N LEU A 186 12.72 -6.59 -9.38
CA LEU A 186 13.22 -5.29 -9.83
C LEU A 186 14.73 -5.31 -10.02
N GLY A 187 15.45 -6.15 -9.28
CA GLY A 187 16.88 -6.38 -9.49
C GLY A 187 17.19 -7.06 -10.84
N ASP A 188 16.35 -8.00 -11.26
CA ASP A 188 16.49 -8.60 -12.59
C ASP A 188 16.17 -7.59 -13.70
N TYR A 189 15.10 -6.81 -13.51
CA TYR A 189 14.75 -5.71 -14.43
C TYR A 189 15.90 -4.71 -14.59
N LYS A 190 16.56 -4.33 -13.48
CA LYS A 190 17.69 -3.41 -13.48
C LYS A 190 18.88 -3.89 -14.34
N LYS A 191 19.07 -5.20 -14.47
CA LYS A 191 20.18 -5.79 -15.26
C LYS A 191 19.92 -5.73 -16.77
N LEU A 192 18.69 -5.46 -17.20
CA LEU A 192 18.36 -5.41 -18.62
C LEU A 192 18.93 -4.16 -19.29
N PRO A 193 19.31 -4.25 -20.59
CA PRO A 193 19.80 -3.10 -21.35
C PRO A 193 18.75 -1.97 -21.43
N ARG A 194 19.12 -0.76 -21.00
CA ARG A 194 18.19 0.40 -20.91
C ARG A 194 17.52 0.73 -22.24
N LYS A 195 18.25 0.64 -23.35
CA LYS A 195 17.70 0.88 -24.70
C LYS A 195 16.54 -0.08 -25.00
N GLY A 196 16.73 -1.37 -24.75
CA GLY A 196 15.68 -2.37 -24.94
C GLY A 196 14.50 -2.23 -23.98
N LEU A 197 14.74 -1.68 -22.77
CA LEU A 197 13.67 -1.35 -21.83
C LEU A 197 12.80 -0.20 -22.36
N ALA A 198 13.41 0.89 -22.82
CA ALA A 198 12.68 2.03 -23.37
C ALA A 198 11.83 1.66 -24.60
N GLU A 199 12.36 0.82 -25.47
CA GLU A 199 11.66 0.34 -26.67
C GLU A 199 10.46 -0.58 -26.35
N ARG A 200 10.58 -1.44 -25.34
CA ARG A 200 9.56 -2.47 -25.02
C ARG A 200 8.54 -2.03 -23.96
N PHE A 201 8.97 -1.22 -22.99
CA PHE A 201 8.14 -0.83 -21.86
C PHE A 201 7.74 0.66 -21.89
N GLY A 202 8.31 1.43 -22.83
CA GLY A 202 8.08 2.86 -22.95
C GLY A 202 8.99 3.69 -22.04
N LYS A 203 9.10 4.98 -22.37
CA LYS A 203 9.94 5.92 -21.60
C LYS A 203 9.42 6.14 -20.20
N ASP A 204 8.09 6.15 -20.01
CA ASP A 204 7.46 6.39 -18.71
C ASP A 204 7.79 5.30 -17.68
N ALA A 205 7.76 4.03 -18.09
CA ALA A 205 8.13 2.92 -17.21
C ALA A 205 9.62 3.00 -16.80
N LEU A 206 10.49 3.41 -17.72
CA LEU A 206 11.90 3.61 -17.43
C LEU A 206 12.10 4.80 -16.49
N GLN A 207 11.40 5.91 -16.71
CA GLN A 207 11.48 7.09 -15.86
C GLN A 207 10.98 6.80 -14.42
N GLN A 208 9.87 6.09 -14.28
CA GLN A 208 9.40 5.66 -12.95
C GLN A 208 10.43 4.76 -12.24
N PHE A 209 11.09 3.87 -13.00
CA PHE A 209 12.15 3.06 -12.47
C PHE A 209 13.37 3.90 -12.02
N ASP A 210 13.72 4.93 -12.78
CA ASP A 210 14.81 5.86 -12.42
C ASP A 210 14.46 6.67 -11.16
N ARG A 211 13.23 7.14 -11.03
CA ARG A 211 12.72 7.79 -9.82
C ARG A 211 12.79 6.86 -8.60
N LEU A 212 12.42 5.59 -8.79
CA LEU A 212 12.48 4.59 -7.73
C LEU A 212 13.89 4.43 -7.14
N TYR A 213 14.91 4.43 -8.01
CA TYR A 213 16.31 4.33 -7.60
C TYR A 213 16.96 5.69 -7.25
N GLY A 214 16.23 6.79 -7.43
CA GLY A 214 16.72 8.14 -7.17
C GLY A 214 17.67 8.67 -8.25
N TYR A 215 17.63 8.09 -9.46
CA TYR A 215 18.40 8.59 -10.61
C TYR A 215 17.75 9.83 -11.22
N GLU A 216 16.45 9.99 -11.04
CA GLU A 216 15.68 11.19 -11.37
C GLU A 216 14.85 11.66 -10.16
N PRO A 217 14.54 12.97 -10.06
CA PRO A 217 13.60 13.49 -9.07
C PRO A 217 12.23 12.82 -9.21
N ASP A 218 11.59 12.52 -8.07
CA ASP A 218 10.25 11.94 -8.01
C ASP A 218 9.27 12.99 -7.44
N PRO A 219 8.71 13.90 -8.29
CA PRO A 219 7.74 14.89 -7.86
C PRO A 219 6.44 14.21 -7.46
N GLN A 220 5.84 14.68 -6.34
CA GLN A 220 4.58 14.19 -5.80
C GLN A 220 3.50 15.27 -5.83
#